data_d0a77e0acc173c5600ee3d03c103de45
#
_entry.id   d0a77e0acc173c5600ee3d03c103de45
#
_cell.length_a   1.000
_cell.length_b   1.000
_cell.length_c   1.000
_cell.angle_alpha   90.00
_cell.angle_beta   90.00
_cell.angle_gamma   90.00
#
_symmetry.space_group_name_H-M   'P 1'
#
loop_
_entity.id
_entity.type
_entity.pdbx_description
1 polymer ?
#
loop_
_entity_poly.entity_id
_entity_poly.type
_entity_poly.pdbx_seq_one_letter_code
_entity_poly.pdbx_strand_id
1 'polypeptide(L)'
;MNPKNLIAAALVGALVMSELATQASAQEASFNKLADLPFTQGRPTKEAAQILRDELLFQRATQTYLWALPLINTLGMQVGSEKTFGAGYNVLPIWKRRLDAKTLVTTPNSDVLYAMSYIDLGRDGPLVMEAPPELQGILLDVWQRPIPVDGGKFFGDVGLFGPDEGKGGKFLLLPPGYKGEVPDGYYVYRSATNNVFVFLRGFYKDPKDLTPAVTHLEQTKIYPLNGAAGAKPMTYPDASGVPVNMLPSSDGNAFDQIKLLVDSEGANLAGPDWLGMLAAIGIVKGQPFNPDARTREILDRSAKTGYEMSRVIGFSDKVSGLSFRVYPDRQWLNPFADGTPANPGGSKNDSWENVAGAYPYLALDARIWMFTNYYSISPGMMSQTPGKGAKYMISFTDSGGTPLSGDTSYHLSLPANIPAALFWSVTLYDAANASGLDNGQPFPSLGSRDKPLQNADGSTDLYLGPKVPEGKKANWLATVPGKGYFAIIRLYGPREPAIDKSWKPGDIEKVK
;
A
#
# COMPACT_ATOMS: atom_id res chain seq x y z
N MET A 1 -15.78 -42.51 18.80
CA MET A 1 -14.49 -41.78 18.81
C MET A 1 -13.49 -42.60 19.62
N ASN A 2 -12.30 -42.84 19.05
CA ASN A 2 -11.27 -43.67 19.64
C ASN A 2 -10.60 -42.89 20.81
N PRO A 3 -10.51 -43.44 22.04
CA PRO A 3 -9.93 -42.74 23.19
C PRO A 3 -8.49 -42.25 22.97
N LYS A 4 -7.73 -42.85 22.06
CA LYS A 4 -6.39 -42.41 21.68
C LYS A 4 -6.37 -41.03 20.96
N ASN A 5 -7.44 -40.67 20.23
CA ASN A 5 -7.54 -39.37 19.55
C ASN A 5 -7.95 -38.24 20.50
N LEU A 6 -8.65 -38.55 21.60
CA LEU A 6 -8.97 -37.59 22.66
C LEU A 6 -7.73 -37.20 23.47
N ILE A 7 -6.85 -38.17 23.75
CA ILE A 7 -5.61 -37.93 24.52
C ILE A 7 -4.62 -37.10 23.66
N ALA A 8 -4.51 -37.36 22.36
CA ALA A 8 -3.67 -36.59 21.48
C ALA A 8 -4.14 -35.12 21.31
N ALA A 9 -5.47 -34.90 21.20
CA ALA A 9 -6.04 -33.54 21.13
C ALA A 9 -5.87 -32.77 22.44
N ALA A 10 -5.99 -33.42 23.57
CA ALA A 10 -5.77 -32.83 24.90
C ALA A 10 -4.28 -32.47 25.13
N LEU A 11 -3.34 -33.29 24.65
CA LEU A 11 -1.91 -33.04 24.76
C LEU A 11 -1.46 -31.89 23.87
N VAL A 12 -1.98 -31.78 22.64
CA VAL A 12 -1.69 -30.66 21.74
C VAL A 12 -2.28 -29.37 22.29
N GLY A 13 -3.51 -29.39 22.81
CA GLY A 13 -4.11 -28.24 23.49
C GLY A 13 -3.34 -27.77 24.72
N ALA A 14 -2.82 -28.71 25.54
CA ALA A 14 -2.01 -28.39 26.69
C ALA A 14 -0.61 -27.82 26.32
N LEU A 15 0.01 -28.32 25.26
CA LEU A 15 1.27 -27.77 24.75
C LEU A 15 1.10 -26.34 24.25
N VAL A 16 0.08 -26.07 23.44
CA VAL A 16 -0.20 -24.70 22.88
C VAL A 16 -0.53 -23.74 24.03
N MET A 17 -1.29 -24.17 25.02
CA MET A 17 -1.59 -23.33 26.20
C MET A 17 -0.35 -23.10 27.07
N SER A 18 0.57 -24.08 27.19
CA SER A 18 1.82 -23.89 27.90
C SER A 18 2.80 -22.98 27.19
N GLU A 19 2.86 -23.02 25.87
CA GLU A 19 3.68 -22.11 25.06
C GLU A 19 3.15 -20.66 25.13
N LEU A 20 1.84 -20.47 25.04
CA LEU A 20 1.20 -19.16 25.19
C LEU A 20 1.39 -18.58 26.61
N ALA A 21 1.27 -19.42 27.64
CA ALA A 21 1.53 -19.00 29.01
C ALA A 21 3.00 -18.67 29.25
N THR A 22 3.92 -19.40 28.64
CA THR A 22 5.37 -19.15 28.73
C THR A 22 5.76 -17.86 27.97
N GLN A 23 5.14 -17.59 26.81
CA GLN A 23 5.34 -16.34 26.07
C GLN A 23 4.77 -15.14 26.83
N ALA A 24 3.57 -15.24 27.38
CA ALA A 24 2.97 -14.18 28.19
C ALA A 24 3.81 -13.87 29.44
N SER A 25 4.32 -14.88 30.13
CA SER A 25 5.19 -14.69 31.29
C SER A 25 6.56 -14.11 30.93
N ALA A 26 7.11 -14.44 29.77
CA ALA A 26 8.35 -13.86 29.26
C ALA A 26 8.19 -12.37 28.90
N GLN A 27 7.04 -11.99 28.34
CA GLN A 27 6.71 -10.61 28.00
C GLN A 27 6.50 -9.77 29.27
N GLU A 28 5.76 -10.28 30.24
CA GLU A 28 5.58 -9.65 31.55
C GLU A 28 6.92 -9.46 32.27
N ALA A 29 7.80 -10.46 32.25
CA ALA A 29 9.15 -10.35 32.80
C ALA A 29 10.02 -9.30 32.06
N SER A 30 9.76 -9.00 30.77
CA SER A 30 10.48 -7.97 30.01
C SER A 30 10.10 -6.56 30.46
N PHE A 31 8.81 -6.26 30.62
CA PHE A 31 8.37 -4.93 31.10
C PHE A 31 8.79 -4.68 32.55
N ASN A 32 8.63 -5.67 33.43
CA ASN A 32 9.02 -5.57 34.82
C ASN A 32 10.51 -5.35 34.99
N LYS A 33 11.37 -6.01 34.19
CA LYS A 33 12.82 -5.82 34.24
C LYS A 33 13.27 -4.38 34.01
N LEU A 34 12.60 -3.62 33.14
CA LEU A 34 12.95 -2.22 32.90
C LEU A 34 12.52 -1.32 34.07
N ALA A 35 11.33 -1.59 34.64
CA ALA A 35 10.79 -0.83 35.75
C ALA A 35 11.58 -1.06 37.06
N ASP A 36 12.12 -2.29 37.24
CA ASP A 36 12.81 -2.72 38.46
C ASP A 36 14.34 -2.57 38.39
N LEU A 37 14.84 -1.85 37.38
CA LEU A 37 16.29 -1.58 37.30
C LEU A 37 16.79 -0.79 38.53
N PRO A 38 18.03 -1.10 39.05
CA PRO A 38 18.49 -0.55 40.29
C PRO A 38 18.80 0.96 40.21
N PHE A 39 18.27 1.70 41.19
CA PHE A 39 18.53 3.11 41.43
C PHE A 39 19.14 3.30 42.83
N THR A 40 20.14 4.14 42.95
CA THR A 40 20.79 4.49 44.23
C THR A 40 20.67 5.99 44.43
N GLN A 41 20.12 6.41 45.57
CA GLN A 41 19.92 7.83 45.90
C GLN A 41 19.18 8.61 44.77
N GLY A 42 18.15 8.02 44.16
CA GLY A 42 17.34 8.60 43.10
C GLY A 42 18.01 8.67 41.69
N ARG A 43 19.17 8.00 41.53
CA ARG A 43 19.90 7.92 40.28
C ARG A 43 20.07 6.47 39.82
N PRO A 44 19.97 6.18 38.50
CA PRO A 44 20.24 4.84 38.00
C PRO A 44 21.71 4.46 38.25
N THR A 45 21.99 3.18 38.51
CA THR A 45 23.36 2.67 38.43
C THR A 45 23.89 2.85 37.00
N LYS A 46 25.21 2.73 36.83
CA LYS A 46 25.86 2.91 35.52
C LYS A 46 25.29 1.91 34.49
N GLU A 47 25.10 0.67 34.91
CA GLU A 47 24.56 -0.43 34.12
C GLU A 47 23.07 -0.19 33.79
N ALA A 48 22.27 0.16 34.80
CA ALA A 48 20.85 0.50 34.59
C ALA A 48 20.69 1.70 33.64
N ALA A 49 21.54 2.71 33.74
CA ALA A 49 21.53 3.88 32.87
C ALA A 49 21.85 3.51 31.41
N GLN A 50 22.75 2.54 31.18
CA GLN A 50 23.05 2.08 29.80
C GLN A 50 21.88 1.30 29.22
N ILE A 51 21.30 0.35 29.98
CA ILE A 51 20.12 -0.42 29.57
C ILE A 51 18.97 0.52 29.20
N LEU A 52 18.68 1.50 30.05
CA LEU A 52 17.59 2.45 29.81
C LEU A 52 17.84 3.37 28.60
N ARG A 53 19.08 3.74 28.32
CA ARG A 53 19.41 4.51 27.10
C ARG A 53 19.21 3.71 25.83
N ASP A 54 19.66 2.44 25.83
CA ASP A 54 19.50 1.55 24.67
C ASP A 54 18.02 1.25 24.41
N GLU A 55 17.25 1.00 25.47
CA GLU A 55 15.81 0.79 25.38
C GLU A 55 15.07 2.03 24.89
N LEU A 56 15.42 3.21 25.40
CA LEU A 56 14.84 4.49 24.95
C LEU A 56 15.09 4.73 23.46
N LEU A 57 16.30 4.43 22.97
CA LEU A 57 16.63 4.50 21.55
C LEU A 57 15.81 3.51 20.74
N PHE A 58 15.72 2.25 21.21
CA PHE A 58 14.95 1.19 20.58
C PHE A 58 13.46 1.57 20.43
N GLN A 59 12.83 2.04 21.52
CA GLN A 59 11.41 2.43 21.50
C GLN A 59 11.17 3.61 20.56
N ARG A 60 12.01 4.65 20.59
CA ARG A 60 11.91 5.80 19.70
C ARG A 60 12.06 5.40 18.24
N ALA A 61 13.04 4.58 17.91
CA ALA A 61 13.26 4.10 16.55
C ALA A 61 12.10 3.21 16.06
N THR A 62 11.57 2.32 16.91
CA THR A 62 10.41 1.48 16.59
C THR A 62 9.17 2.33 16.29
N GLN A 63 8.85 3.31 17.14
CA GLN A 63 7.73 4.22 16.91
C GLN A 63 7.95 5.11 15.67
N THR A 64 9.18 5.56 15.44
CA THR A 64 9.53 6.32 14.22
C THR A 64 9.33 5.45 12.96
N TYR A 65 9.71 4.18 12.98
CA TYR A 65 9.48 3.26 11.88
C TYR A 65 7.98 3.11 11.57
N LEU A 66 7.16 2.82 12.58
CA LEU A 66 5.71 2.68 12.43
C LEU A 66 5.05 3.96 11.90
N TRP A 67 5.43 5.10 12.45
CA TRP A 67 4.95 6.41 11.99
C TRP A 67 5.34 6.69 10.54
N ALA A 68 6.56 6.31 10.13
CA ALA A 68 7.12 6.62 8.82
C ALA A 68 6.74 5.60 7.74
N LEU A 69 5.88 4.61 8.00
CA LEU A 69 5.52 3.58 7.01
C LEU A 69 5.12 4.11 5.64
N PRO A 70 4.31 5.19 5.50
CA PRO A 70 4.01 5.77 4.18
C PRO A 70 5.27 6.26 3.47
N LEU A 71 6.18 6.89 4.21
CA LEU A 71 7.46 7.38 3.69
C LEU A 71 8.36 6.22 3.26
N ILE A 72 8.48 5.20 4.11
CA ILE A 72 9.30 4.00 3.84
C ILE A 72 8.73 3.24 2.62
N ASN A 73 7.41 3.19 2.47
CA ASN A 73 6.75 2.61 1.31
C ASN A 73 7.06 3.41 0.04
N THR A 74 6.93 4.74 0.07
CA THR A 74 7.30 5.61 -1.07
C THR A 74 8.77 5.47 -1.44
N LEU A 75 9.66 5.47 -0.43
CA LEU A 75 11.11 5.35 -0.64
C LEU A 75 11.52 3.99 -1.18
N GLY A 76 10.88 2.91 -0.73
CA GLY A 76 11.11 1.58 -1.29
C GLY A 76 10.80 1.55 -2.78
N MET A 77 9.66 2.12 -3.18
CA MET A 77 9.26 2.23 -4.58
C MET A 77 10.20 3.12 -5.37
N GLN A 78 10.53 4.31 -4.86
CA GLN A 78 11.43 5.27 -5.53
C GLN A 78 12.84 4.69 -5.71
N VAL A 79 13.48 4.24 -4.64
CA VAL A 79 14.85 3.72 -4.67
C VAL A 79 14.97 2.50 -5.58
N GLY A 80 14.02 1.57 -5.50
CA GLY A 80 13.98 0.39 -6.36
C GLY A 80 13.83 0.77 -7.84
N SER A 81 12.90 1.66 -8.15
CA SER A 81 12.65 2.15 -9.51
C SER A 81 13.84 2.92 -10.07
N GLU A 82 14.34 3.93 -9.36
CA GLU A 82 15.42 4.79 -9.83
C GLU A 82 16.74 4.02 -10.02
N LYS A 83 17.05 3.06 -9.14
CA LYS A 83 18.22 2.18 -9.27
C LYS A 83 18.15 1.32 -10.54
N THR A 84 16.95 0.92 -10.94
CA THR A 84 16.75 -0.02 -12.05
C THR A 84 16.54 0.69 -13.39
N PHE A 85 15.78 1.77 -13.39
CA PHE A 85 15.31 2.44 -14.62
C PHE A 85 15.91 3.83 -14.83
N GLY A 86 16.60 4.38 -13.82
CA GLY A 86 17.14 5.75 -13.83
C GLY A 86 16.25 6.73 -13.06
N ALA A 87 16.85 7.87 -12.68
CA ALA A 87 16.23 8.94 -11.91
C ALA A 87 16.06 10.21 -12.74
N GLY A 88 15.07 11.02 -12.37
CA GLY A 88 14.82 12.34 -12.97
C GLY A 88 13.39 12.53 -13.44
N TYR A 89 12.96 13.79 -13.55
CA TYR A 89 11.61 14.14 -13.98
C TYR A 89 11.25 13.60 -15.36
N ASN A 90 12.25 13.37 -16.21
CA ASN A 90 12.08 12.89 -17.58
C ASN A 90 12.15 11.36 -17.73
N VAL A 91 12.20 10.61 -16.62
CA VAL A 91 12.21 9.14 -16.63
C VAL A 91 10.85 8.64 -16.14
N LEU A 92 10.12 7.97 -17.03
CA LEU A 92 8.80 7.39 -16.73
C LEU A 92 8.79 5.92 -17.12
N PRO A 93 9.23 5.01 -16.22
CA PRO A 93 9.13 3.58 -16.45
C PRO A 93 7.69 3.15 -16.67
N ILE A 94 7.45 2.32 -17.68
CA ILE A 94 6.13 1.80 -18.05
C ILE A 94 6.18 0.27 -18.03
N TRP A 95 5.27 -0.36 -17.31
CA TRP A 95 4.98 -1.79 -17.46
C TRP A 95 4.15 -1.96 -18.73
N LYS A 96 4.86 -2.17 -19.86
CA LYS A 96 4.26 -2.27 -21.21
C LYS A 96 3.50 -3.59 -21.43
N ARG A 97 3.64 -4.52 -20.51
CA ARG A 97 2.86 -5.75 -20.39
C ARG A 97 2.19 -5.81 -19.02
N ARG A 98 1.24 -6.70 -18.85
CA ARG A 98 0.61 -6.96 -17.54
C ARG A 98 1.69 -7.24 -16.49
N LEU A 99 1.57 -6.61 -15.33
CA LEU A 99 2.55 -6.71 -14.27
C LEU A 99 2.54 -8.14 -13.69
N ASP A 100 3.72 -8.75 -13.63
CA ASP A 100 3.97 -10.08 -13.09
C ASP A 100 4.61 -10.03 -11.68
N ALA A 101 4.84 -11.19 -11.07
CA ALA A 101 5.41 -11.29 -9.73
C ALA A 101 6.91 -10.93 -9.63
N LYS A 102 7.59 -10.61 -10.72
CA LYS A 102 8.99 -10.13 -10.69
C LYS A 102 9.11 -8.70 -10.19
N THR A 103 8.05 -7.92 -10.33
CA THR A 103 7.95 -6.60 -9.70
C THR A 103 7.48 -6.77 -8.26
N LEU A 104 8.39 -6.64 -7.31
CA LEU A 104 8.07 -6.67 -5.89
C LEU A 104 7.62 -5.28 -5.45
N VAL A 105 6.33 -5.07 -5.37
CA VAL A 105 5.65 -3.87 -4.84
C VAL A 105 4.41 -4.32 -4.09
N THR A 106 3.97 -3.55 -3.09
CA THR A 106 2.77 -3.93 -2.32
C THR A 106 1.52 -3.89 -3.19
N THR A 107 0.72 -4.94 -3.15
CA THR A 107 -0.57 -5.13 -3.84
C THR A 107 -0.65 -4.62 -5.29
N PRO A 108 0.30 -5.02 -6.18
CA PRO A 108 0.25 -4.65 -7.57
C PRO A 108 -1.02 -5.20 -8.24
N ASN A 109 -1.40 -4.59 -9.35
CA ASN A 109 -2.54 -5.05 -10.14
C ASN A 109 -2.04 -5.47 -11.53
N SER A 110 -2.40 -6.68 -11.95
CA SER A 110 -2.05 -7.21 -13.28
C SER A 110 -3.10 -6.89 -14.37
N ASP A 111 -4.18 -6.19 -14.03
CA ASP A 111 -5.32 -5.97 -14.93
C ASP A 111 -5.36 -4.59 -15.57
N VAL A 112 -4.35 -3.75 -15.27
CA VAL A 112 -4.09 -2.46 -15.92
C VAL A 112 -2.59 -2.32 -16.15
N LEU A 113 -2.18 -1.46 -17.10
CA LEU A 113 -0.78 -1.07 -17.24
C LEU A 113 -0.46 0.08 -16.30
N TYR A 114 0.78 0.16 -15.87
CA TYR A 114 1.25 1.21 -14.98
C TYR A 114 2.41 1.98 -15.58
N ALA A 115 2.45 3.30 -15.28
CA ALA A 115 3.65 4.11 -15.39
C ALA A 115 3.85 4.83 -14.07
N MET A 116 5.08 4.78 -13.53
CA MET A 116 5.40 5.35 -12.23
C MET A 116 6.68 6.18 -12.32
N SER A 117 6.65 7.39 -11.78
CA SER A 117 7.83 8.27 -11.69
C SER A 117 7.88 8.96 -10.34
N TYR A 118 9.07 9.32 -9.93
CA TYR A 118 9.35 10.04 -8.69
C TYR A 118 10.09 11.32 -9.06
N ILE A 119 9.49 12.47 -8.77
CA ILE A 119 10.01 13.79 -9.14
C ILE A 119 10.34 14.60 -7.90
N ASP A 120 11.32 15.47 -8.01
CA ASP A 120 11.81 16.32 -6.92
C ASP A 120 11.65 17.80 -7.30
N LEU A 121 10.58 18.42 -6.82
CA LEU A 121 10.26 19.84 -7.05
C LEU A 121 11.26 20.79 -6.34
N GLY A 122 11.96 20.30 -5.30
CA GLY A 122 12.99 21.07 -4.62
C GLY A 122 14.25 21.23 -5.48
N ARG A 123 14.61 20.18 -6.23
CA ARG A 123 15.75 20.17 -7.14
C ARG A 123 15.43 20.79 -8.51
N ASP A 124 14.27 20.40 -9.09
CA ASP A 124 13.94 20.71 -10.48
C ASP A 124 13.03 21.95 -10.64
N GLY A 125 12.54 22.50 -9.52
CA GLY A 125 11.58 23.60 -9.50
C GLY A 125 10.16 23.16 -9.90
N PRO A 126 9.28 24.11 -10.26
CA PRO A 126 7.95 23.81 -10.77
C PRO A 126 8.01 22.96 -12.05
N LEU A 127 7.25 21.87 -12.08
CA LEU A 127 7.17 20.94 -13.21
C LEU A 127 5.77 20.93 -13.83
N VAL A 128 5.71 20.79 -15.12
CA VAL A 128 4.48 20.57 -15.87
C VAL A 128 4.44 19.13 -16.32
N MET A 129 3.33 18.42 -16.01
CA MET A 129 2.98 17.16 -16.63
C MET A 129 1.90 17.41 -17.68
N GLU A 130 2.17 17.08 -18.94
CA GLU A 130 1.16 17.01 -19.98
C GLU A 130 0.61 15.59 -20.07
N ALA A 131 -0.70 15.45 -19.98
CA ALA A 131 -1.39 14.18 -20.07
C ALA A 131 -2.38 14.19 -21.24
N PRO A 132 -2.44 13.09 -22.05
CA PRO A 132 -3.42 12.96 -23.11
C PRO A 132 -4.84 12.80 -22.53
N PRO A 133 -5.91 13.04 -23.34
CA PRO A 133 -7.28 12.73 -22.94
C PRO A 133 -7.44 11.28 -22.51
N GLU A 134 -8.36 11.00 -21.57
CA GLU A 134 -8.68 9.67 -21.02
C GLU A 134 -7.55 9.02 -20.21
N LEU A 135 -6.41 9.67 -20.02
CA LEU A 135 -5.40 9.18 -19.08
C LEU A 135 -5.97 9.20 -17.66
N GLN A 136 -5.72 8.15 -16.91
CA GLN A 136 -6.06 8.08 -15.48
C GLN A 136 -4.77 8.05 -14.67
N GLY A 137 -4.73 8.83 -13.59
CA GLY A 137 -3.54 8.86 -12.75
C GLY A 137 -3.79 9.51 -11.41
N ILE A 138 -2.74 9.53 -10.61
CA ILE A 138 -2.75 10.13 -9.28
C ILE A 138 -1.41 10.84 -9.07
N LEU A 139 -1.46 12.06 -8.52
CA LEU A 139 -0.31 12.84 -8.10
C LEU A 139 -0.32 12.91 -6.57
N LEU A 140 0.66 12.30 -5.93
CA LEU A 140 0.74 12.15 -4.49
C LEU A 140 2.00 12.83 -3.95
N ASP A 141 1.91 13.42 -2.76
CA ASP A 141 3.09 13.88 -2.04
C ASP A 141 3.89 12.68 -1.49
N VAL A 142 5.02 12.94 -0.81
CA VAL A 142 5.88 11.86 -0.29
C VAL A 142 5.19 10.99 0.77
N TRP A 143 4.16 11.50 1.43
CA TRP A 143 3.31 10.77 2.36
C TRP A 143 2.22 9.95 1.65
N GLN A 144 2.20 9.97 0.32
CA GLN A 144 1.14 9.43 -0.52
C GLN A 144 -0.24 10.07 -0.26
N ARG A 145 -0.26 11.35 0.15
CA ARG A 145 -1.47 12.14 0.23
C ARG A 145 -1.78 12.74 -1.14
N PRO A 146 -3.03 12.66 -1.60
CA PRO A 146 -3.44 13.31 -2.85
C PRO A 146 -3.16 14.82 -2.81
N ILE A 147 -2.40 15.33 -3.79
CA ILE A 147 -2.01 16.73 -3.82
C ILE A 147 -3.23 17.60 -4.14
N PRO A 148 -3.57 18.62 -3.31
CA PRO A 148 -4.70 19.50 -3.58
C PRO A 148 -4.49 20.34 -4.84
N VAL A 149 -5.60 20.54 -5.58
CA VAL A 149 -5.66 21.41 -6.75
C VAL A 149 -6.21 22.77 -6.33
N ASP A 150 -5.72 23.85 -6.96
CA ASP A 150 -6.23 25.20 -6.71
C ASP A 150 -7.76 25.24 -6.87
N GLY A 151 -8.43 25.95 -5.97
CA GLY A 151 -9.90 25.94 -5.85
C GLY A 151 -10.45 24.87 -4.90
N GLY A 152 -9.65 23.92 -4.40
CA GLY A 152 -10.00 23.00 -3.31
C GLY A 152 -11.11 21.97 -3.61
N LYS A 153 -11.40 21.75 -4.91
CA LYS A 153 -12.44 20.80 -5.34
C LYS A 153 -11.85 19.42 -5.69
N PHE A 154 -10.63 19.39 -6.18
CA PHE A 154 -9.97 18.17 -6.65
C PHE A 154 -8.70 17.89 -5.85
N PHE A 155 -8.32 16.60 -5.76
CA PHE A 155 -7.18 16.13 -4.97
C PHE A 155 -6.51 14.94 -5.66
N GLY A 156 -5.28 15.13 -6.13
CA GLY A 156 -4.41 14.09 -6.65
C GLY A 156 -4.82 13.50 -7.99
N ASP A 157 -6.08 13.17 -8.21
CA ASP A 157 -6.52 12.48 -9.42
C ASP A 157 -6.27 13.32 -10.69
N VAL A 158 -5.86 12.60 -11.75
CA VAL A 158 -5.77 13.02 -13.15
C VAL A 158 -6.77 12.18 -13.92
N GLY A 159 -7.48 12.77 -14.89
CA GLY A 159 -8.51 12.08 -15.66
C GLY A 159 -9.91 12.27 -15.07
N LEU A 160 -10.73 11.24 -15.11
CA LEU A 160 -12.17 11.32 -14.81
C LEU A 160 -12.51 11.93 -13.45
N PHE A 161 -11.65 11.75 -12.45
CA PHE A 161 -11.80 12.31 -11.09
C PHE A 161 -10.93 13.54 -10.86
N GLY A 162 -10.11 13.90 -11.84
CA GLY A 162 -9.25 15.08 -11.81
C GLY A 162 -9.94 16.34 -12.32
N PRO A 163 -9.27 17.49 -12.23
CA PRO A 163 -9.79 18.77 -12.70
C PRO A 163 -10.00 18.82 -14.22
N ASP A 164 -9.35 17.94 -14.98
CA ASP A 164 -9.48 17.78 -16.43
C ASP A 164 -10.73 16.99 -16.84
N GLU A 165 -11.39 16.30 -15.91
CA GLU A 165 -12.58 15.48 -16.16
C GLU A 165 -12.39 14.50 -17.34
N GLY A 166 -11.16 13.99 -17.51
CA GLY A 166 -10.78 13.08 -18.59
C GLY A 166 -10.43 13.74 -19.93
N LYS A 167 -10.37 15.06 -20.00
CA LYS A 167 -10.03 15.80 -21.24
C LYS A 167 -8.52 15.89 -21.49
N GLY A 168 -7.72 15.51 -20.47
CA GLY A 168 -6.27 15.73 -20.49
C GLY A 168 -5.90 17.20 -20.33
N GLY A 169 -4.62 17.51 -20.49
CA GLY A 169 -4.13 18.89 -20.40
C GLY A 169 -2.80 19.02 -19.70
N LYS A 170 -2.56 20.21 -19.14
CA LYS A 170 -1.31 20.58 -18.49
C LYS A 170 -1.51 20.69 -16.98
N PHE A 171 -0.82 19.86 -16.24
CA PHE A 171 -0.88 19.76 -14.78
C PHE A 171 0.39 20.37 -14.20
N LEU A 172 0.27 21.54 -13.56
CA LEU A 172 1.40 22.28 -12.98
C LEU A 172 1.59 21.85 -11.52
N LEU A 173 2.73 21.25 -11.25
CA LEU A 173 3.17 20.83 -9.91
C LEU A 173 4.06 21.90 -9.29
N LEU A 174 3.63 22.47 -8.19
CA LEU A 174 4.34 23.52 -7.46
C LEU A 174 4.95 22.99 -6.17
N PRO A 175 6.22 23.35 -5.87
CA PRO A 175 6.85 23.00 -4.59
C PRO A 175 6.21 23.72 -3.42
N PRO A 176 6.47 23.25 -2.16
CA PRO A 176 5.98 23.92 -0.97
C PRO A 176 6.35 25.39 -0.93
N GLY A 177 5.37 26.24 -0.60
CA GLY A 177 5.59 27.67 -0.41
C GLY A 177 5.94 28.45 -1.68
N TYR A 178 5.72 27.89 -2.86
CA TYR A 178 5.98 28.59 -4.13
C TYR A 178 5.31 29.97 -4.18
N LYS A 179 6.09 31.02 -4.55
CA LYS A 179 5.66 32.42 -4.62
C LYS A 179 5.81 33.04 -6.01
N GLY A 180 6.33 32.25 -6.97
CA GLY A 180 6.46 32.70 -8.35
C GLY A 180 5.13 32.87 -9.06
N GLU A 181 5.20 33.37 -10.29
CA GLU A 181 4.05 33.51 -11.17
C GLU A 181 3.46 32.15 -11.54
N VAL A 182 2.13 32.07 -11.59
CA VAL A 182 1.39 30.91 -12.03
C VAL A 182 0.66 31.30 -13.31
N PRO A 183 1.13 30.86 -14.49
CA PRO A 183 0.51 31.18 -15.76
C PRO A 183 -0.90 30.57 -15.88
N ASP A 184 -1.74 31.18 -16.70
CA ASP A 184 -3.05 30.62 -17.07
C ASP A 184 -2.91 29.35 -17.92
N GLY A 185 -3.96 28.51 -17.92
CA GLY A 185 -4.05 27.32 -18.78
C GLY A 185 -3.50 26.05 -18.15
N TYR A 186 -3.24 26.05 -16.85
CA TYR A 186 -2.80 24.88 -16.09
C TYR A 186 -3.80 24.46 -15.04
N TYR A 187 -3.88 23.15 -14.81
CA TYR A 187 -4.44 22.62 -13.57
C TYR A 187 -3.34 22.64 -12.51
N VAL A 188 -3.49 23.48 -11.48
CA VAL A 188 -2.41 23.79 -10.53
C VAL A 188 -2.50 22.90 -9.28
N TYR A 189 -1.48 22.09 -9.07
CA TYR A 189 -1.31 21.20 -7.92
C TYR A 189 -0.25 21.77 -6.96
N ARG A 190 -0.63 22.06 -5.72
CA ARG A 190 0.29 22.61 -4.71
C ARG A 190 0.72 21.53 -3.75
N SER A 191 1.92 21.00 -3.97
CA SER A 191 2.46 19.98 -3.10
C SER A 191 2.85 20.54 -1.73
N ALA A 192 2.59 19.73 -0.69
CA ALA A 192 3.09 20.02 0.66
C ALA A 192 4.54 19.56 0.85
N THR A 193 5.08 18.74 -0.07
CA THR A 193 6.45 18.21 -0.05
C THR A 193 7.13 18.41 -1.40
N ASN A 194 8.47 18.41 -1.40
CA ASN A 194 9.24 18.52 -2.64
C ASN A 194 9.15 17.24 -3.49
N ASN A 195 9.17 16.08 -2.84
CA ASN A 195 9.07 14.80 -3.53
C ASN A 195 7.60 14.49 -3.86
N VAL A 196 7.36 14.11 -5.10
CA VAL A 196 6.03 13.79 -5.63
C VAL A 196 6.08 12.44 -6.34
N PHE A 197 5.10 11.60 -6.05
CA PHE A 197 4.87 10.33 -6.73
C PHE A 197 3.84 10.54 -7.84
N VAL A 198 4.27 10.30 -9.08
CA VAL A 198 3.43 10.30 -10.29
C VAL A 198 3.06 8.86 -10.60
N PHE A 199 1.78 8.54 -10.52
CA PHE A 199 1.26 7.19 -10.69
C PHE A 199 0.16 7.18 -11.76
N LEU A 200 0.45 6.62 -12.95
CA LEU A 200 -0.44 6.62 -14.10
C LEU A 200 -0.91 5.20 -14.43
N ARG A 201 -2.11 5.09 -15.02
CA ARG A 201 -2.77 3.83 -15.37
C ARG A 201 -3.15 3.83 -16.83
N GLY A 202 -2.74 2.79 -17.57
CA GLY A 202 -3.15 2.51 -18.93
C GLY A 202 -4.23 1.43 -18.95
N PHE A 203 -5.45 1.80 -19.37
CA PHE A 203 -6.54 0.85 -19.55
C PHE A 203 -6.50 0.27 -20.97
N TYR A 204 -6.58 -1.04 -21.09
CA TYR A 204 -6.65 -1.75 -22.35
C TYR A 204 -8.01 -2.46 -22.52
N LYS A 205 -8.44 -2.60 -23.75
CA LYS A 205 -9.70 -3.31 -24.10
C LYS A 205 -9.45 -4.80 -24.34
N ASP A 206 -8.38 -5.13 -25.06
CA ASP A 206 -7.98 -6.50 -25.38
C ASP A 206 -6.66 -6.85 -24.68
N PRO A 207 -6.62 -7.87 -23.82
CA PRO A 207 -5.39 -8.33 -23.18
C PRO A 207 -4.36 -8.91 -24.16
N LYS A 208 -4.73 -9.16 -25.41
CA LYS A 208 -3.84 -9.64 -26.47
C LYS A 208 -3.15 -8.49 -27.24
N ASP A 209 -3.71 -7.27 -27.18
CA ASP A 209 -3.12 -6.08 -27.78
C ASP A 209 -3.08 -4.93 -26.78
N LEU A 210 -1.93 -4.75 -26.15
CA LEU A 210 -1.65 -3.71 -25.17
C LEU A 210 -1.05 -2.45 -25.80
N THR A 211 -0.68 -2.51 -27.07
CA THR A 211 0.00 -1.43 -27.80
C THR A 211 -0.73 -0.08 -27.71
N PRO A 212 -2.06 -0.01 -27.89
CA PRO A 212 -2.76 1.28 -27.79
C PRO A 212 -2.63 1.93 -26.40
N ALA A 213 -2.69 1.13 -25.33
CA ALA A 213 -2.56 1.62 -23.96
C ALA A 213 -1.11 2.05 -23.63
N VAL A 214 -0.11 1.35 -24.17
CA VAL A 214 1.30 1.72 -24.05
C VAL A 214 1.56 3.04 -24.76
N THR A 215 1.18 3.15 -26.03
CA THR A 215 1.34 4.38 -26.82
C THR A 215 0.63 5.56 -26.17
N HIS A 216 -0.51 5.33 -25.54
CA HIS A 216 -1.25 6.35 -24.81
C HIS A 216 -0.46 6.86 -23.58
N LEU A 217 0.12 5.95 -22.78
CA LEU A 217 0.98 6.33 -21.65
C LEU A 217 2.24 7.08 -22.11
N GLU A 218 2.85 6.70 -23.24
CA GLU A 218 4.05 7.34 -23.80
C GLU A 218 3.79 8.76 -24.34
N GLN A 219 2.55 9.20 -24.44
CA GLN A 219 2.22 10.60 -24.77
C GLN A 219 2.42 11.54 -23.56
N THR A 220 2.52 11.01 -22.34
CA THR A 220 2.77 11.82 -21.16
C THR A 220 4.14 12.45 -21.21
N LYS A 221 4.22 13.77 -20.96
CA LYS A 221 5.48 14.54 -20.90
C LYS A 221 5.60 15.21 -19.55
N ILE A 222 6.82 15.28 -19.03
CA ILE A 222 7.14 16.05 -17.82
C ILE A 222 8.32 16.96 -18.14
N TYR A 223 8.21 18.26 -17.80
CA TYR A 223 9.25 19.23 -18.07
C TYR A 223 9.17 20.44 -17.12
N PRO A 224 10.27 21.18 -16.91
CA PRO A 224 10.26 22.40 -16.10
C PRO A 224 9.34 23.48 -16.66
N LEU A 225 8.59 24.17 -15.78
CA LEU A 225 7.72 25.30 -16.18
C LEU A 225 8.50 26.36 -16.95
N ASN A 226 9.66 26.73 -16.44
CA ASN A 226 10.60 27.65 -17.08
C ASN A 226 11.67 26.84 -17.80
N GLY A 227 11.64 26.77 -19.12
CA GLY A 227 12.65 26.07 -19.90
C GLY A 227 12.17 24.83 -20.65
N ALA A 228 10.90 24.77 -21.02
CA ALA A 228 10.33 23.68 -21.81
C ALA A 228 11.13 23.39 -23.11
N ALA A 229 11.68 24.42 -23.75
CA ALA A 229 12.51 24.30 -24.96
C ALA A 229 13.88 23.64 -24.73
N GLY A 230 14.41 23.67 -23.50
CA GLY A 230 15.65 23.02 -23.06
C GLY A 230 15.45 21.79 -22.20
N ALA A 231 14.22 21.31 -22.07
CA ALA A 231 13.90 20.16 -21.24
C ALA A 231 14.57 18.88 -21.79
N LYS A 232 15.00 18.01 -20.86
CA LYS A 232 15.52 16.69 -21.23
C LYS A 232 14.42 15.90 -21.94
N PRO A 233 14.73 15.17 -23.02
CA PRO A 233 13.78 14.28 -23.65
C PRO A 233 13.22 13.26 -22.66
N MET A 234 11.93 12.96 -22.75
CA MET A 234 11.32 11.88 -21.97
C MET A 234 11.90 10.53 -22.38
N THR A 235 12.09 9.67 -21.38
CA THR A 235 12.44 8.27 -21.58
C THR A 235 11.38 7.40 -20.94
N TYR A 236 11.03 6.29 -21.62
CA TYR A 236 9.99 5.35 -21.20
C TYR A 236 10.55 3.92 -21.10
N PRO A 237 11.38 3.63 -20.10
CA PRO A 237 11.93 2.28 -19.92
C PRO A 237 10.81 1.24 -19.83
N ASP A 238 10.97 0.08 -20.51
CA ASP A 238 10.04 -1.04 -20.33
C ASP A 238 10.38 -1.77 -19.01
N ALA A 239 9.51 -1.60 -18.04
CA ALA A 239 9.65 -2.23 -16.73
C ALA A 239 9.08 -3.66 -16.68
N SER A 240 8.47 -4.15 -17.77
CA SER A 240 7.78 -5.44 -17.81
C SER A 240 8.74 -6.62 -17.73
N GLY A 241 8.53 -7.51 -16.75
CA GLY A 241 9.33 -8.71 -16.56
C GLY A 241 10.76 -8.44 -16.06
N VAL A 242 11.06 -7.19 -15.71
CA VAL A 242 12.33 -6.81 -15.07
C VAL A 242 12.22 -7.07 -13.57
N PRO A 243 13.12 -7.86 -12.97
CA PRO A 243 13.17 -8.02 -11.52
C PRO A 243 13.50 -6.69 -10.86
N VAL A 244 12.57 -6.15 -10.10
CA VAL A 244 12.74 -4.91 -9.35
C VAL A 244 12.13 -5.04 -7.96
N ASN A 245 12.88 -4.62 -6.94
CA ASN A 245 12.39 -4.58 -5.57
C ASN A 245 12.01 -3.13 -5.21
N MET A 246 10.71 -2.90 -5.09
CA MET A 246 10.09 -1.63 -4.73
C MET A 246 9.34 -1.74 -3.38
N LEU A 247 9.63 -2.77 -2.58
CA LEU A 247 9.03 -2.96 -1.27
C LEU A 247 9.62 -2.00 -0.23
N PRO A 248 8.84 -1.65 0.80
CA PRO A 248 9.38 -0.90 1.92
C PRO A 248 10.51 -1.67 2.61
N SER A 249 11.55 -0.96 3.04
CA SER A 249 12.65 -1.55 3.80
C SER A 249 12.16 -2.04 5.16
N SER A 250 12.39 -3.30 5.49
CA SER A 250 11.98 -3.93 6.76
C SER A 250 13.13 -4.05 7.78
N ASP A 251 14.25 -3.36 7.54
CA ASP A 251 15.47 -3.36 8.36
C ASP A 251 16.00 -1.94 8.57
N GLY A 252 17.17 -1.81 9.18
CA GLY A 252 17.79 -0.54 9.51
C GLY A 252 18.03 0.41 8.32
N ASN A 253 18.05 -0.10 7.08
CA ASN A 253 18.14 0.74 5.88
C ASN A 253 16.97 1.72 5.74
N ALA A 254 15.81 1.42 6.37
CA ALA A 254 14.69 2.34 6.41
C ALA A 254 15.09 3.72 6.98
N PHE A 255 15.95 3.76 8.00
CA PHE A 255 16.40 5.02 8.61
C PHE A 255 17.38 5.79 7.71
N ASP A 256 18.23 5.10 6.95
CA ASP A 256 19.09 5.74 5.95
C ASP A 256 18.24 6.35 4.82
N GLN A 257 17.19 5.67 4.39
CA GLN A 257 16.23 6.21 3.42
C GLN A 257 15.45 7.40 3.96
N ILE A 258 14.94 7.34 5.21
CA ILE A 258 14.26 8.47 5.87
C ILE A 258 15.20 9.68 5.95
N LYS A 259 16.51 9.48 6.19
CA LYS A 259 17.49 10.56 6.22
C LYS A 259 17.52 11.34 4.90
N LEU A 260 17.41 10.67 3.75
CA LEU A 260 17.34 11.33 2.44
C LEU A 260 16.16 12.30 2.36
N LEU A 261 14.98 11.88 2.86
CA LEU A 261 13.81 12.76 2.90
C LEU A 261 13.95 13.90 3.89
N VAL A 262 14.54 13.66 5.05
CA VAL A 262 14.80 14.73 6.03
C VAL A 262 15.70 15.81 5.41
N ASP A 263 16.68 15.41 4.60
CA ASP A 263 17.56 16.34 3.92
C ASP A 263 16.85 17.13 2.80
N SER A 264 16.01 16.47 2.01
CA SER A 264 15.31 17.14 0.91
C SER A 264 14.09 17.96 1.37
N GLU A 265 13.31 17.47 2.34
CA GLU A 265 12.04 18.08 2.76
C GLU A 265 12.21 19.05 3.93
N GLY A 266 13.06 18.73 4.89
CA GLY A 266 13.23 19.52 6.11
C GLY A 266 11.93 19.67 6.89
N ALA A 267 11.56 20.92 7.21
CA ALA A 267 10.38 21.25 8.00
C ALA A 267 9.05 20.90 7.28
N ASN A 268 9.07 20.68 5.96
CA ASN A 268 7.88 20.28 5.20
C ASN A 268 7.51 18.80 5.45
N LEU A 269 8.46 17.99 5.96
CA LEU A 269 8.25 16.57 6.16
C LEU A 269 7.27 16.28 7.28
N ALA A 270 7.44 16.95 8.44
CA ALA A 270 6.67 16.66 9.63
C ALA A 270 6.67 17.86 10.61
N GLY A 271 5.75 17.82 11.57
CA GLY A 271 5.76 18.77 12.69
C GLY A 271 6.96 18.61 13.63
N PRO A 272 7.20 19.60 14.53
CA PRO A 272 8.40 19.66 15.36
C PRO A 272 8.59 18.44 16.25
N ASP A 273 7.52 17.84 16.77
CA ASP A 273 7.62 16.68 17.66
C ASP A 273 8.20 15.47 16.95
N TRP A 274 7.74 15.19 15.72
CA TRP A 274 8.27 14.08 14.92
C TRP A 274 9.67 14.34 14.37
N LEU A 275 9.98 15.60 14.01
CA LEU A 275 11.36 15.99 13.71
C LEU A 275 12.26 15.80 14.93
N GLY A 276 11.75 16.08 16.14
CA GLY A 276 12.42 15.78 17.41
C GLY A 276 12.64 14.28 17.65
N MET A 277 11.67 13.44 17.31
CA MET A 277 11.82 11.98 17.37
C MET A 277 12.91 11.48 16.41
N LEU A 278 12.96 12.02 15.19
CA LEU A 278 14.01 11.73 14.22
C LEU A 278 15.39 12.18 14.72
N ALA A 279 15.49 13.39 15.27
CA ALA A 279 16.72 13.91 15.86
C ALA A 279 17.20 13.04 17.04
N ALA A 280 16.27 12.53 17.87
CA ALA A 280 16.60 11.66 19.01
C ALA A 280 17.18 10.30 18.62
N ILE A 281 17.02 9.86 17.35
CA ILE A 281 17.68 8.68 16.80
C ILE A 281 18.85 9.03 15.87
N GLY A 282 19.27 10.30 15.85
CA GLY A 282 20.43 10.79 15.11
C GLY A 282 20.14 11.29 13.68
N ILE A 283 18.87 11.38 13.27
CA ILE A 283 18.48 11.85 11.93
C ILE A 283 18.14 13.33 11.98
N VAL A 284 19.08 14.18 11.52
CA VAL A 284 18.95 15.65 11.52
C VAL A 284 19.29 16.18 10.13
N LYS A 285 18.49 17.14 9.61
CA LYS A 285 18.74 17.79 8.32
C LYS A 285 20.14 18.38 8.24
N GLY A 286 20.86 18.06 7.16
CA GLY A 286 22.21 18.60 6.87
C GLY A 286 23.32 18.07 7.79
N GLN A 287 23.03 17.16 8.73
CA GLN A 287 24.04 16.51 9.55
C GLN A 287 24.31 15.09 9.03
N PRO A 288 25.56 14.59 9.09
CA PRO A 288 25.84 13.20 8.74
C PRO A 288 25.06 12.23 9.64
N PHE A 289 24.51 11.16 9.05
CA PHE A 289 23.90 10.05 9.80
C PHE A 289 24.86 8.86 9.81
N ASN A 290 25.75 8.85 10.80
CA ASN A 290 26.81 7.85 10.96
C ASN A 290 26.73 7.20 12.36
N PRO A 291 25.65 6.42 12.66
CA PRO A 291 25.53 5.76 13.95
C PRO A 291 26.67 4.76 14.16
N ASP A 292 27.17 4.67 15.40
CA ASP A 292 28.14 3.64 15.77
C ASP A 292 27.55 2.22 15.64
N ALA A 293 28.38 1.21 15.82
CA ALA A 293 27.97 -0.19 15.64
C ALA A 293 26.81 -0.58 16.57
N ARG A 294 26.83 -0.12 17.83
CA ARG A 294 25.77 -0.39 18.80
C ARG A 294 24.46 0.27 18.41
N THR A 295 24.52 1.53 18.08
CA THR A 295 23.36 2.30 17.62
C THR A 295 22.78 1.68 16.34
N ARG A 296 23.62 1.29 15.39
CA ARG A 296 23.19 0.63 14.13
C ARG A 296 22.48 -0.69 14.40
N GLU A 297 22.98 -1.51 15.31
CA GLU A 297 22.33 -2.75 15.73
C GLU A 297 20.95 -2.50 16.34
N ILE A 298 20.82 -1.50 17.22
CA ILE A 298 19.53 -1.14 17.83
C ILE A 298 18.54 -0.65 16.78
N LEU A 299 18.97 0.21 15.86
CA LEU A 299 18.14 0.70 14.76
C LEU A 299 17.66 -0.44 13.85
N ASP A 300 18.53 -1.37 13.48
CA ASP A 300 18.16 -2.54 12.68
C ASP A 300 17.09 -3.39 13.39
N ARG A 301 17.30 -3.70 14.67
CA ARG A 301 16.32 -4.42 15.48
C ARG A 301 15.00 -3.67 15.61
N SER A 302 15.04 -2.35 15.78
CA SER A 302 13.88 -1.49 15.89
C SER A 302 13.03 -1.52 14.61
N ALA A 303 13.67 -1.45 13.44
CA ALA A 303 12.98 -1.52 12.14
C ALA A 303 12.32 -2.89 11.94
N LYS A 304 13.04 -3.98 12.22
CA LYS A 304 12.50 -5.35 12.15
C LYS A 304 11.30 -5.51 13.09
N THR A 305 11.42 -5.05 14.33
CA THR A 305 10.32 -5.11 15.31
C THR A 305 9.13 -4.26 14.86
N GLY A 306 9.38 -3.02 14.38
CA GLY A 306 8.34 -2.14 13.85
C GLY A 306 7.63 -2.76 12.64
N TYR A 307 8.36 -3.43 11.75
CA TYR A 307 7.79 -4.16 10.63
C TYR A 307 6.85 -5.30 11.12
N GLU A 308 7.28 -6.12 12.08
CA GLU A 308 6.42 -7.18 12.62
C GLU A 308 5.20 -6.62 13.37
N MET A 309 5.35 -5.52 14.13
CA MET A 309 4.23 -4.84 14.77
C MET A 309 3.24 -4.28 13.75
N SER A 310 3.73 -3.73 12.64
CA SER A 310 2.87 -3.25 11.56
C SER A 310 2.01 -4.37 10.96
N ARG A 311 2.54 -5.58 10.88
CA ARG A 311 1.80 -6.76 10.38
C ARG A 311 0.71 -7.20 11.34
N VAL A 312 0.94 -7.13 12.66
CA VAL A 312 -0.13 -7.38 13.65
C VAL A 312 -1.30 -6.43 13.44
N ILE A 313 -1.01 -5.15 13.20
CA ILE A 313 -2.02 -4.15 12.87
C ILE A 313 -2.64 -4.43 11.49
N GLY A 314 -1.81 -4.64 10.47
CA GLY A 314 -2.21 -4.77 9.07
C GLY A 314 -3.10 -5.98 8.74
N PHE A 315 -3.04 -7.05 9.55
CA PHE A 315 -3.90 -8.22 9.40
C PHE A 315 -5.16 -8.20 10.29
N SER A 316 -5.34 -7.15 11.09
CA SER A 316 -6.51 -7.01 11.96
C SER A 316 -7.73 -6.52 11.18
N ASP A 317 -8.93 -7.01 11.53
CA ASP A 317 -10.21 -6.50 11.00
C ASP A 317 -10.70 -5.27 11.76
N LYS A 318 -10.04 -4.93 12.88
CA LYS A 318 -10.29 -3.75 13.71
C LYS A 318 -8.98 -3.12 14.16
N VAL A 319 -8.93 -1.81 14.12
CA VAL A 319 -7.77 -1.04 14.57
C VAL A 319 -8.28 0.19 15.31
N SER A 320 -7.84 0.38 16.56
CA SER A 320 -8.22 1.54 17.40
C SER A 320 -9.73 1.81 17.44
N GLY A 321 -10.55 0.74 17.48
CA GLY A 321 -12.01 0.84 17.48
C GLY A 321 -12.67 1.01 16.10
N LEU A 322 -11.90 1.20 15.04
CA LEU A 322 -12.40 1.22 13.65
C LEU A 322 -12.49 -0.21 13.10
N SER A 323 -13.62 -0.56 12.50
CA SER A 323 -13.79 -1.81 11.76
C SER A 323 -13.64 -1.57 10.26
N PHE A 324 -12.84 -2.39 9.61
CA PHE A 324 -12.66 -2.38 8.16
C PHE A 324 -13.60 -3.35 7.43
N ARG A 325 -14.48 -4.06 8.12
CA ARG A 325 -15.41 -5.02 7.50
C ARG A 325 -16.37 -4.33 6.55
N VAL A 326 -16.41 -4.81 5.30
CA VAL A 326 -17.38 -4.35 4.29
C VAL A 326 -18.79 -4.82 4.66
N TYR A 327 -18.90 -6.08 5.10
CA TYR A 327 -20.14 -6.73 5.52
C TYR A 327 -19.98 -7.30 6.93
N PRO A 328 -20.95 -7.12 7.83
CA PRO A 328 -20.86 -7.66 9.20
C PRO A 328 -20.70 -9.18 9.26
N ASP A 329 -21.25 -9.88 8.26
CA ASP A 329 -21.34 -11.33 8.14
C ASP A 329 -20.32 -11.95 7.19
N ARG A 330 -19.27 -11.20 6.79
CA ARG A 330 -18.24 -11.66 5.86
C ARG A 330 -16.84 -11.29 6.34
N GLN A 331 -15.82 -11.99 5.80
CA GLN A 331 -14.41 -11.73 6.11
C GLN A 331 -13.77 -10.64 5.23
N TRP A 332 -14.53 -10.04 4.32
CA TRP A 332 -14.04 -9.01 3.41
C TRP A 332 -13.86 -7.65 4.09
N LEU A 333 -12.68 -7.08 3.95
CA LEU A 333 -12.29 -5.79 4.51
C LEU A 333 -12.12 -4.75 3.40
N ASN A 334 -12.43 -3.49 3.69
CA ASN A 334 -12.18 -2.37 2.79
C ASN A 334 -10.84 -1.72 3.16
N PRO A 335 -9.83 -1.68 2.25
CA PRO A 335 -8.52 -1.09 2.54
C PRO A 335 -8.57 0.44 2.77
N PHE A 336 -9.65 1.10 2.36
CA PHE A 336 -9.76 2.56 2.43
C PHE A 336 -10.76 3.05 3.48
N ALA A 337 -11.37 2.17 4.25
CA ALA A 337 -12.52 2.40 5.11
C ALA A 337 -13.60 3.27 4.41
N ASP A 338 -14.74 2.70 4.07
CA ASP A 338 -15.87 3.51 3.58
C ASP A 338 -16.14 4.63 4.57
N GLY A 339 -16.43 5.82 4.05
CA GLY A 339 -16.69 6.99 4.85
C GLY A 339 -17.56 6.67 6.07
N THR A 340 -17.21 7.26 7.19
CA THR A 340 -18.02 7.17 8.40
C THR A 340 -19.35 7.92 8.19
N PRO A 341 -20.35 7.73 9.06
CA PRO A 341 -21.57 8.56 9.05
C PRO A 341 -21.28 10.06 9.07
N ALA A 342 -20.14 10.48 9.62
CA ALA A 342 -19.68 11.86 9.62
C ALA A 342 -19.05 12.30 8.28
N ASN A 343 -18.68 11.34 7.42
CA ASN A 343 -18.09 11.59 6.10
C ASN A 343 -18.59 10.56 5.08
N PRO A 344 -19.89 10.56 4.77
CA PRO A 344 -20.50 9.61 3.85
C PRO A 344 -20.03 9.91 2.41
N GLY A 345 -19.15 9.12 1.88
CA GLY A 345 -18.71 9.29 0.49
C GLY A 345 -17.25 9.72 0.32
N GLY A 346 -16.45 9.59 1.36
CA GLY A 346 -15.07 10.03 1.35
C GLY A 346 -14.93 11.51 1.72
N SER A 347 -13.77 11.90 2.16
CA SER A 347 -13.53 13.29 2.51
C SER A 347 -13.22 14.12 1.27
N LYS A 348 -13.42 15.42 1.40
CA LYS A 348 -12.96 16.40 0.41
C LYS A 348 -11.43 16.34 0.20
N ASN A 349 -10.72 15.76 1.14
CA ASN A 349 -9.27 15.62 1.13
C ASN A 349 -8.88 14.12 1.25
N ASP A 350 -9.33 13.27 0.36
CA ASP A 350 -9.21 11.81 0.34
C ASP A 350 -7.80 11.28 0.62
N SER A 351 -7.28 11.68 1.77
CA SER A 351 -6.05 11.17 2.35
C SER A 351 -6.38 10.08 3.36
N TRP A 352 -5.42 9.21 3.64
CA TRP A 352 -5.52 8.21 4.69
C TRP A 352 -5.86 8.81 6.08
N GLU A 353 -5.61 10.11 6.30
CA GLU A 353 -5.99 10.84 7.52
C GLU A 353 -7.50 10.92 7.70
N ASN A 354 -8.25 10.91 6.60
CA ASN A 354 -9.70 10.96 6.62
C ASN A 354 -10.35 9.57 6.67
N VAL A 355 -9.57 8.50 6.45
CA VAL A 355 -10.03 7.14 6.65
C VAL A 355 -10.50 6.90 8.09
N ALA A 356 -9.91 7.59 9.06
CA ALA A 356 -10.34 7.55 10.47
C ALA A 356 -11.65 8.31 10.76
N GLY A 357 -12.26 8.96 9.78
CA GLY A 357 -13.56 9.62 9.92
C GLY A 357 -13.55 10.81 10.88
N ALA A 358 -14.55 10.86 11.79
CA ALA A 358 -14.67 11.93 12.78
C ALA A 358 -13.54 11.98 13.83
N TYR A 359 -12.64 11.01 13.81
CA TYR A 359 -11.58 10.85 14.79
C TYR A 359 -10.20 10.79 14.11
N PRO A 360 -9.67 11.90 13.57
CA PRO A 360 -8.40 11.90 12.81
C PRO A 360 -7.19 11.43 13.64
N TYR A 361 -7.23 11.50 14.97
CA TYR A 361 -6.20 10.95 15.85
C TYR A 361 -6.11 9.43 15.81
N LEU A 362 -7.15 8.71 15.34
CA LEU A 362 -7.12 7.26 15.09
C LEU A 362 -6.39 6.92 13.78
N ALA A 363 -6.08 7.90 12.95
CA ALA A 363 -5.43 7.71 11.65
C ALA A 363 -4.04 7.08 11.76
N LEU A 364 -3.35 7.19 12.91
CA LEU A 364 -2.03 6.58 13.09
C LEU A 364 -2.06 5.09 12.81
N ASP A 365 -2.93 4.34 13.47
CA ASP A 365 -3.02 2.89 13.28
C ASP A 365 -3.71 2.51 11.98
N ALA A 366 -4.73 3.28 11.54
CA ALA A 366 -5.35 3.08 10.23
C ALA A 366 -4.35 3.29 9.09
N ARG A 367 -3.45 4.25 9.22
CA ARG A 367 -2.32 4.47 8.31
C ARG A 367 -1.35 3.30 8.30
N ILE A 368 -0.97 2.78 9.48
CA ILE A 368 -0.12 1.59 9.61
C ILE A 368 -0.81 0.40 8.93
N TRP A 369 -2.10 0.17 9.21
CA TRP A 369 -2.90 -0.88 8.59
C TRP A 369 -2.85 -0.81 7.06
N MET A 370 -3.08 0.37 6.50
CA MET A 370 -3.05 0.58 5.06
C MET A 370 -1.66 0.32 4.47
N PHE A 371 -0.63 1.00 4.96
CA PHE A 371 0.70 0.98 4.35
C PHE A 371 1.53 -0.27 4.65
N THR A 372 1.05 -1.14 5.52
CA THR A 372 1.60 -2.50 5.67
C THR A 372 1.27 -3.37 4.44
N ASN A 373 0.06 -3.26 3.91
CA ASN A 373 -0.45 -4.16 2.88
C ASN A 373 -0.79 -3.46 1.55
N TYR A 374 -0.77 -2.12 1.50
CA TYR A 374 -1.26 -1.36 0.36
C TYR A 374 -0.40 -0.13 0.09
N TYR A 375 -0.66 0.59 -1.00
CA TYR A 375 -0.07 1.88 -1.33
C TYR A 375 -1.03 2.70 -2.18
N SER A 376 -0.84 4.02 -2.19
CA SER A 376 -1.64 5.02 -2.89
C SER A 376 -3.12 5.03 -2.49
N ILE A 377 -3.68 6.22 -2.47
CA ILE A 377 -5.10 6.47 -2.25
C ILE A 377 -5.49 7.72 -3.05
N SER A 378 -6.71 7.73 -3.58
CA SER A 378 -7.25 8.91 -4.25
C SER A 378 -8.78 8.91 -4.22
N PRO A 379 -9.43 10.06 -4.48
CA PRO A 379 -10.87 10.15 -4.67
C PRO A 379 -11.43 9.10 -5.64
N GLY A 380 -10.74 8.85 -6.76
CA GLY A 380 -11.14 7.85 -7.74
C GLY A 380 -11.12 6.41 -7.22
N MET A 381 -10.24 6.10 -6.26
CA MET A 381 -10.16 4.79 -5.62
C MET A 381 -11.22 4.58 -4.54
N MET A 382 -11.74 5.65 -3.96
CA MET A 382 -12.74 5.64 -2.88
C MET A 382 -14.15 6.01 -3.34
N SER A 383 -14.35 6.21 -4.65
CA SER A 383 -15.59 6.73 -5.21
C SER A 383 -16.82 5.91 -4.81
N GLN A 384 -17.87 6.63 -4.41
CA GLN A 384 -19.22 6.09 -4.19
C GLN A 384 -20.16 6.40 -5.38
N THR A 385 -19.62 6.82 -6.53
CA THR A 385 -20.41 7.15 -7.72
C THR A 385 -20.54 5.93 -8.61
N PRO A 386 -21.76 5.44 -8.90
CA PRO A 386 -21.99 4.30 -9.76
C PRO A 386 -21.32 4.45 -11.15
N GLY A 387 -20.68 3.39 -11.62
CA GLY A 387 -19.99 3.36 -12.91
C GLY A 387 -18.64 4.05 -12.95
N LYS A 388 -18.19 4.70 -11.87
CA LYS A 388 -16.93 5.45 -11.81
C LYS A 388 -16.00 4.92 -10.72
N GLY A 389 -14.69 4.92 -10.99
CA GLY A 389 -13.66 4.51 -10.04
C GLY A 389 -13.55 3.00 -9.85
N ALA A 390 -13.19 2.58 -8.65
CA ALA A 390 -13.02 1.19 -8.30
C ALA A 390 -13.46 0.90 -6.86
N LYS A 391 -13.81 -0.36 -6.58
CA LYS A 391 -14.04 -0.91 -5.24
C LYS A 391 -13.08 -2.05 -4.98
N TYR A 392 -12.66 -2.15 -3.74
CA TYR A 392 -11.67 -3.12 -3.30
C TYR A 392 -12.17 -3.84 -2.05
N MET A 393 -11.98 -5.15 -2.00
CA MET A 393 -12.28 -5.97 -0.84
C MET A 393 -11.12 -6.93 -0.61
N ILE A 394 -10.52 -6.89 0.58
CA ILE A 394 -9.38 -7.74 0.98
C ILE A 394 -9.89 -8.83 1.93
N SER A 395 -9.45 -10.06 1.76
CA SER A 395 -9.60 -11.12 2.76
C SER A 395 -8.26 -11.76 3.07
N PHE A 396 -7.92 -11.76 4.37
CA PHE A 396 -6.73 -12.43 4.93
C PHE A 396 -7.04 -13.83 5.44
N THR A 397 -8.33 -14.15 5.61
CA THR A 397 -8.81 -15.36 6.27
C THR A 397 -9.87 -16.08 5.46
N ASP A 398 -10.05 -17.36 5.74
CA ASP A 398 -11.19 -18.14 5.28
C ASP A 398 -12.48 -17.78 6.03
N SER A 399 -13.62 -18.39 5.66
CA SER A 399 -14.93 -18.17 6.27
C SER A 399 -14.95 -18.48 7.79
N GLY A 400 -14.05 -19.31 8.27
CA GLY A 400 -13.88 -19.64 9.69
C GLY A 400 -12.95 -18.67 10.44
N GLY A 401 -12.38 -17.65 9.78
CA GLY A 401 -11.41 -16.72 10.38
C GLY A 401 -9.98 -17.27 10.46
N THR A 402 -9.68 -18.40 9.81
CA THR A 402 -8.33 -18.97 9.76
C THR A 402 -7.52 -18.28 8.65
N PRO A 403 -6.26 -17.88 8.89
CA PRO A 403 -5.39 -17.32 7.86
C PRO A 403 -5.29 -18.21 6.62
N LEU A 404 -5.33 -17.59 5.44
CA LEU A 404 -5.23 -18.32 4.17
C LEU A 404 -3.83 -18.93 4.00
N SER A 405 -3.80 -20.23 3.71
CA SER A 405 -2.56 -21.02 3.53
C SER A 405 -2.45 -21.57 2.12
N GLY A 406 -1.27 -21.48 1.54
CA GLY A 406 -0.98 -22.05 0.22
C GLY A 406 -1.02 -23.58 0.17
N ASP A 407 -1.01 -24.27 1.31
CA ASP A 407 -1.14 -25.73 1.40
C ASP A 407 -2.57 -26.21 1.28
N THR A 408 -3.54 -25.30 1.43
CA THR A 408 -4.98 -25.62 1.50
C THR A 408 -5.68 -25.23 0.22
N SER A 409 -6.64 -26.07 -0.22
CA SER A 409 -7.53 -25.75 -1.32
C SER A 409 -8.78 -25.03 -0.80
N TYR A 410 -9.15 -23.97 -1.49
CA TYR A 410 -10.31 -23.14 -1.17
C TYR A 410 -11.21 -22.93 -2.39
N HIS A 411 -12.44 -22.57 -2.12
CA HIS A 411 -13.47 -22.19 -3.05
C HIS A 411 -13.97 -20.78 -2.73
N LEU A 412 -14.14 -19.96 -3.75
CA LEU A 412 -14.73 -18.63 -3.65
C LEU A 412 -15.86 -18.50 -4.66
N SER A 413 -17.08 -18.33 -4.20
CA SER A 413 -18.25 -18.08 -5.06
C SER A 413 -18.52 -16.59 -5.21
N LEU A 414 -18.60 -16.13 -6.45
CA LEU A 414 -19.03 -14.78 -6.82
C LEU A 414 -20.44 -14.88 -7.40
N PRO A 415 -21.48 -14.37 -6.70
CA PRO A 415 -22.87 -14.41 -7.19
C PRO A 415 -23.02 -13.79 -8.58
N ALA A 416 -24.05 -14.18 -9.30
CA ALA A 416 -24.40 -13.63 -10.61
C ALA A 416 -24.47 -12.09 -10.58
N ASN A 417 -24.36 -11.48 -11.75
CA ASN A 417 -24.44 -10.03 -11.94
C ASN A 417 -23.37 -9.26 -11.16
N ILE A 418 -22.12 -9.74 -11.18
CA ILE A 418 -20.99 -9.05 -10.54
C ILE A 418 -21.01 -7.56 -10.91
N PRO A 419 -21.10 -6.63 -9.94
CA PRO A 419 -21.44 -5.23 -10.20
C PRO A 419 -20.22 -4.38 -10.62
N ALA A 420 -19.59 -4.76 -11.73
CA ALA A 420 -18.48 -4.05 -12.36
C ALA A 420 -18.86 -3.67 -13.79
N ALA A 421 -18.88 -2.38 -14.12
CA ALA A 421 -19.22 -1.92 -15.46
C ALA A 421 -18.08 -2.12 -16.46
N LEU A 422 -16.82 -2.08 -15.99
CA LEU A 422 -15.64 -2.25 -16.83
C LEU A 422 -15.09 -3.68 -16.76
N PHE A 423 -14.65 -4.10 -15.59
CA PHE A 423 -14.15 -5.45 -15.33
C PHE A 423 -14.02 -5.69 -13.83
N TRP A 424 -13.86 -6.95 -13.46
CA TRP A 424 -13.52 -7.38 -12.10
C TRP A 424 -12.34 -8.35 -12.11
N SER A 425 -11.65 -8.45 -10.99
CA SER A 425 -10.59 -9.45 -10.79
C SER A 425 -10.48 -9.89 -9.33
N VAL A 426 -9.91 -11.09 -9.16
CA VAL A 426 -9.40 -11.61 -7.88
C VAL A 426 -7.91 -11.82 -8.04
N THR A 427 -7.11 -11.21 -7.18
CA THR A 427 -5.64 -11.28 -7.21
C THR A 427 -5.12 -11.81 -5.89
N LEU A 428 -4.13 -12.70 -5.92
CA LEU A 428 -3.47 -13.28 -4.74
C LEU A 428 -2.14 -12.57 -4.46
N TYR A 429 -1.87 -12.36 -3.17
CA TYR A 429 -0.67 -11.66 -2.68
C TYR A 429 0.04 -12.48 -1.61
N ASP A 430 1.35 -12.43 -1.60
CA ASP A 430 2.20 -13.04 -0.56
C ASP A 430 1.96 -12.31 0.78
N ALA A 431 1.54 -13.04 1.81
CA ALA A 431 1.29 -12.47 3.12
C ALA A 431 2.57 -11.93 3.79
N ALA A 432 3.76 -12.36 3.37
CA ALA A 432 5.01 -11.91 3.96
C ALA A 432 5.35 -10.45 3.63
N ASN A 433 4.96 -9.96 2.43
CA ASN A 433 5.38 -8.63 1.95
C ASN A 433 4.35 -7.92 1.07
N ALA A 434 3.16 -8.49 0.93
CA ALA A 434 2.05 -7.98 0.13
C ALA A 434 2.35 -7.84 -1.39
N SER A 435 3.44 -8.40 -1.92
CA SER A 435 3.68 -8.44 -3.37
C SER A 435 2.77 -9.47 -4.06
N GLY A 436 2.65 -9.38 -5.38
CA GLY A 436 1.95 -10.40 -6.15
C GLY A 436 2.52 -11.79 -5.86
N LEU A 437 1.65 -12.77 -5.58
CA LEU A 437 2.07 -14.12 -5.24
C LEU A 437 2.76 -14.78 -6.45
N ASP A 438 4.06 -15.07 -6.32
CA ASP A 438 4.81 -15.82 -7.34
C ASP A 438 4.40 -17.30 -7.28
N ASN A 439 3.31 -17.62 -7.98
CA ASN A 439 2.64 -18.91 -7.95
C ASN A 439 2.88 -19.78 -9.20
N GLY A 440 3.82 -19.36 -10.04
CA GLY A 440 4.15 -20.07 -11.29
C GLY A 440 3.16 -19.83 -12.44
N GLN A 441 2.08 -19.09 -12.22
CA GLN A 441 1.19 -18.61 -13.29
C GLN A 441 1.73 -17.29 -13.87
N PRO A 442 1.38 -16.92 -15.11
CA PRO A 442 1.81 -15.64 -15.69
C PRO A 442 1.46 -14.44 -14.81
N PHE A 443 0.30 -14.51 -14.15
CA PHE A 443 -0.21 -13.48 -13.23
C PHE A 443 -0.93 -14.16 -12.07
N PRO A 444 -0.78 -13.65 -10.83
CA PRO A 444 -1.54 -14.16 -9.69
C PRO A 444 -2.97 -13.58 -9.66
N SER A 445 -3.59 -13.38 -10.81
CA SER A 445 -4.88 -12.72 -10.99
C SER A 445 -5.76 -13.48 -11.97
N LEU A 446 -7.06 -13.50 -11.68
CA LEU A 446 -8.11 -14.07 -12.55
C LEU A 446 -9.33 -13.16 -12.47
N GLY A 447 -9.86 -12.78 -13.62
CA GLY A 447 -11.01 -11.88 -13.68
C GLY A 447 -11.81 -11.98 -14.96
N SER A 448 -12.76 -11.07 -15.15
CA SER A 448 -13.69 -11.08 -16.31
C SER A 448 -12.97 -11.03 -17.66
N ARG A 449 -11.77 -10.44 -17.73
CA ARG A 449 -10.95 -10.38 -18.94
C ARG A 449 -10.33 -11.72 -19.33
N ASP A 450 -10.13 -12.61 -18.34
CA ASP A 450 -9.61 -13.96 -18.54
C ASP A 450 -10.74 -14.95 -18.89
N LYS A 451 -12.02 -14.51 -18.83
CA LYS A 451 -13.23 -15.25 -19.19
C LYS A 451 -13.38 -16.57 -18.42
N PRO A 452 -13.38 -16.57 -17.08
CA PRO A 452 -13.66 -17.76 -16.30
C PRO A 452 -15.05 -18.32 -16.64
N LEU A 453 -15.21 -19.64 -16.49
CA LEU A 453 -16.47 -20.30 -16.73
C LEU A 453 -17.51 -19.89 -15.69
N GLN A 454 -18.71 -19.57 -16.15
CA GLN A 454 -19.86 -19.26 -15.30
C GLN A 454 -20.72 -20.51 -15.08
N ASN A 455 -21.35 -20.57 -13.93
CA ASN A 455 -22.37 -21.57 -13.63
C ASN A 455 -23.69 -21.26 -14.39
N ALA A 456 -24.62 -22.22 -14.40
CA ALA A 456 -25.90 -22.06 -15.08
C ALA A 456 -26.76 -20.90 -14.54
N ASP A 457 -26.58 -20.54 -13.29
CA ASP A 457 -27.24 -19.40 -12.62
C ASP A 457 -26.54 -18.06 -12.85
N GLY A 458 -25.41 -18.04 -13.61
CA GLY A 458 -24.62 -16.88 -13.90
C GLY A 458 -23.59 -16.51 -12.81
N SER A 459 -23.51 -17.28 -11.73
CA SER A 459 -22.46 -17.13 -10.74
C SER A 459 -21.10 -17.61 -11.28
N THR A 460 -20.01 -17.22 -10.63
CA THR A 460 -18.64 -17.61 -10.99
C THR A 460 -17.94 -18.19 -9.77
N ASP A 461 -17.56 -19.45 -9.86
CA ASP A 461 -16.77 -20.13 -8.84
C ASP A 461 -15.30 -20.04 -9.16
N LEU A 462 -14.48 -19.59 -8.21
CA LEU A 462 -13.03 -19.61 -8.31
C LEU A 462 -12.46 -20.62 -7.32
N TYR A 463 -11.40 -21.28 -7.74
CA TYR A 463 -10.69 -22.29 -6.95
C TYR A 463 -9.28 -21.79 -6.66
N LEU A 464 -8.92 -21.72 -5.37
CA LEU A 464 -7.61 -21.29 -4.91
C LEU A 464 -6.93 -22.50 -4.28
N GLY A 465 -5.73 -22.87 -4.74
CA GLY A 465 -5.09 -24.05 -4.18
C GLY A 465 -3.81 -24.46 -4.91
N PRO A 466 -2.99 -25.32 -4.28
CA PRO A 466 -1.70 -25.74 -4.82
C PRO A 466 -1.84 -26.67 -6.05
N LYS A 467 -3.02 -27.25 -6.25
CA LYS A 467 -3.32 -28.14 -7.38
C LYS A 467 -4.59 -27.70 -8.07
N VAL A 468 -4.57 -27.76 -9.40
CA VAL A 468 -5.76 -27.49 -10.21
C VAL A 468 -6.80 -28.59 -9.99
N PRO A 469 -8.04 -28.25 -9.60
CA PRO A 469 -9.12 -29.26 -9.54
C PRO A 469 -9.49 -29.74 -10.95
N GLU A 470 -9.93 -30.97 -11.05
CA GLU A 470 -10.34 -31.57 -12.31
C GLU A 470 -11.42 -30.74 -13.01
N GLY A 471 -11.22 -30.45 -14.29
CA GLY A 471 -12.13 -29.63 -15.11
C GLY A 471 -12.22 -28.15 -14.75
N LYS A 472 -11.44 -27.64 -13.75
CA LYS A 472 -11.56 -26.26 -13.23
C LYS A 472 -10.41 -25.34 -13.61
N LYS A 473 -9.58 -25.71 -14.57
CA LYS A 473 -8.37 -24.93 -14.95
C LYS A 473 -8.67 -23.48 -15.30
N ALA A 474 -9.80 -23.19 -15.95
CA ALA A 474 -10.19 -21.83 -16.35
C ALA A 474 -10.58 -20.93 -15.16
N ASN A 475 -10.90 -21.54 -14.02
CA ASN A 475 -11.36 -20.85 -12.81
C ASN A 475 -10.38 -21.04 -11.64
N TRP A 476 -9.14 -21.45 -11.90
CA TRP A 476 -8.18 -21.78 -10.86
C TRP A 476 -7.05 -20.75 -10.76
N LEU A 477 -6.79 -20.31 -9.55
CA LEU A 477 -5.60 -19.56 -9.14
C LEU A 477 -4.70 -20.46 -8.27
N ALA A 478 -3.47 -20.63 -8.69
CA ALA A 478 -2.49 -21.41 -7.95
C ALA A 478 -2.10 -20.70 -6.65
N THR A 479 -1.90 -21.49 -5.59
CA THR A 479 -1.26 -21.07 -4.36
C THR A 479 0.10 -21.73 -4.22
N VAL A 480 0.92 -21.28 -3.26
CA VAL A 480 2.27 -21.77 -3.06
C VAL A 480 2.35 -22.50 -1.72
N PRO A 481 2.59 -23.82 -1.69
CA PRO A 481 2.75 -24.56 -0.45
C PRO A 481 3.80 -23.93 0.47
N GLY A 482 3.51 -23.91 1.77
CA GLY A 482 4.37 -23.32 2.79
C GLY A 482 4.30 -21.80 2.89
N LYS A 483 3.51 -21.12 2.03
CA LYS A 483 3.30 -19.66 2.11
C LYS A 483 1.89 -19.31 2.57
N GLY A 484 1.78 -18.29 3.42
CA GLY A 484 0.53 -17.58 3.64
C GLY A 484 0.25 -16.61 2.49
N TYR A 485 -1.01 -16.35 2.20
CA TYR A 485 -1.42 -15.38 1.21
C TYR A 485 -2.70 -14.66 1.61
N PHE A 486 -3.05 -13.62 0.88
CA PHE A 486 -4.36 -12.98 0.97
C PHE A 486 -4.91 -12.67 -0.43
N ALA A 487 -6.20 -12.38 -0.51
CA ALA A 487 -6.89 -12.13 -1.76
C ALA A 487 -7.52 -10.73 -1.80
N ILE A 488 -7.49 -10.09 -2.96
CA ILE A 488 -8.21 -8.83 -3.20
C ILE A 488 -9.18 -9.03 -4.36
N ILE A 489 -10.47 -8.76 -4.11
CA ILE A 489 -11.47 -8.54 -5.17
C ILE A 489 -11.41 -7.07 -5.58
N ARG A 490 -11.36 -6.81 -6.89
CA ARG A 490 -11.46 -5.48 -7.47
C ARG A 490 -12.64 -5.39 -8.42
N LEU A 491 -13.44 -4.33 -8.26
CA LEU A 491 -14.57 -4.00 -9.14
C LEU A 491 -14.28 -2.65 -9.79
N TYR A 492 -14.05 -2.62 -11.09
CA TYR A 492 -13.81 -1.39 -11.84
C TYR A 492 -15.10 -0.87 -12.48
N GLY A 493 -15.36 0.43 -12.29
CA GLY A 493 -16.67 1.01 -12.62
C GLY A 493 -17.77 0.36 -11.77
N PRO A 494 -17.69 0.40 -10.42
CA PRO A 494 -18.65 -0.29 -9.57
C PRO A 494 -20.06 0.21 -9.82
N ARG A 495 -21.03 -0.71 -9.97
CA ARG A 495 -22.45 -0.40 -10.09
C ARG A 495 -23.09 -0.28 -8.72
N GLU A 496 -24.33 0.21 -8.68
CA GLU A 496 -25.08 0.43 -7.44
C GLU A 496 -25.01 -0.72 -6.45
N PRO A 497 -25.16 -2.03 -6.84
CA PRO A 497 -25.10 -3.13 -5.89
C PRO A 497 -23.74 -3.33 -5.18
N ALA A 498 -22.64 -2.75 -5.71
CA ALA A 498 -21.36 -2.74 -5.02
C ALA A 498 -21.26 -1.57 -4.01
N ILE A 499 -22.04 -0.53 -4.20
CA ILE A 499 -22.01 0.69 -3.38
C ILE A 499 -22.97 0.55 -2.20
N ASP A 500 -24.22 0.14 -2.47
CA ASP A 500 -25.25 -0.09 -1.45
C ASP A 500 -25.06 -1.43 -0.70
N LYS A 501 -24.04 -2.22 -1.12
CA LYS A 501 -23.66 -3.51 -0.51
C LYS A 501 -24.73 -4.60 -0.65
N SER A 502 -25.66 -4.47 -1.61
CA SER A 502 -26.69 -5.50 -1.88
C SER A 502 -26.10 -6.72 -2.59
N TRP A 503 -25.02 -6.56 -3.38
CA TRP A 503 -24.24 -7.67 -3.90
C TRP A 503 -23.15 -8.06 -2.90
N LYS A 504 -23.10 -9.31 -2.49
CA LYS A 504 -22.12 -9.84 -1.53
C LYS A 504 -21.37 -11.02 -2.15
N PRO A 505 -20.02 -10.96 -2.28
CA PRO A 505 -19.25 -12.16 -2.61
C PRO A 505 -19.36 -13.19 -1.48
N GLY A 506 -19.23 -14.47 -1.80
CA GLY A 506 -19.00 -15.50 -0.81
C GLY A 506 -17.71 -15.24 -0.03
N ASP A 507 -17.56 -15.82 1.15
CA ASP A 507 -16.26 -15.91 1.80
C ASP A 507 -15.39 -16.97 1.10
N ILE A 508 -14.09 -16.94 1.35
CA ILE A 508 -13.16 -17.98 0.90
C ILE A 508 -13.36 -19.19 1.79
N GLU A 509 -13.88 -20.28 1.24
CA GLU A 509 -14.26 -21.49 1.98
C GLU A 509 -13.26 -22.61 1.75
N LYS A 510 -12.88 -23.31 2.81
CA LYS A 510 -12.03 -24.50 2.72
C LYS A 510 -12.77 -25.63 1.98
N VAL A 511 -12.14 -26.18 0.94
CA VAL A 511 -12.64 -27.39 0.28
C VAL A 511 -12.45 -28.58 1.21
N LYS A 512 -13.55 -29.33 1.42
CA LYS A 512 -13.57 -30.50 2.31
C LYS A 512 -12.86 -31.70 1.68
#